data_5aa5f0505d43bf5d4cb6a711a35a70cc
#
_entry.id   5aa5f0505d43bf5d4cb6a711a35a70cc
#
_cell.length_a   1.000
_cell.length_b   1.000
_cell.length_c   1.000
_cell.angle_alpha   90.00
_cell.angle_beta   90.00
_cell.angle_gamma   90.00
#
_symmetry.space_group_name_H-M   'P 1'
#
loop_
_entity.id
_entity.type
_entity.pdbx_description
1 polymer ?
#
loop_
_entity_poly.entity_id
_entity_poly.type
_entity_poly.pdbx_seq_one_letter_code
_entity_poly.pdbx_strand_id
1 'polypeptide(L)'
;MDDVKNKIGVIILGVILLIFIFGGYFLKNYMVNGMDDKTKDNTNKFIEDIRINKEKDYIYFDNAKELIDDIYEQDVIINVKGFESVNSSLHDELVALRNDTVTVNDASASNDTVCENDLAKFSYRDYQNTEFGDYASVVIKTYSYTCPDKNLPKTLKSININKKTGKEVTNEELLESFNISEDTIIESIKKRLNDTQVLDEDVQVIDIDSTIESIKNGAYDVEKALSVSKNGKLMINFIVKSNKINYNDYIEIN
;
A
#
# COMPACT_ATOMS: atom_id res chain seq x y z
N MET A 1 50.85 3.28 -53.58
CA MET A 1 50.56 4.31 -52.56
C MET A 1 49.24 4.04 -51.79
N ASP A 2 48.33 3.27 -52.33
CA ASP A 2 47.00 2.97 -51.69
C ASP A 2 47.07 1.93 -50.59
N ASP A 3 48.00 0.97 -50.66
CA ASP A 3 48.13 -0.10 -49.68
C ASP A 3 48.64 0.40 -48.30
N VAL A 4 49.40 1.48 -48.26
CA VAL A 4 49.86 2.10 -47.00
C VAL A 4 48.77 2.90 -46.33
N LYS A 5 47.90 3.57 -47.10
CA LYS A 5 46.74 4.32 -46.54
C LYS A 5 45.72 3.39 -45.94
N ASN A 6 45.46 2.23 -46.55
CA ASN A 6 44.55 1.22 -46.01
C ASN A 6 45.07 0.62 -44.71
N LYS A 7 46.36 0.33 -44.61
CA LYS A 7 46.95 -0.19 -43.36
C LYS A 7 46.94 0.84 -42.22
N ILE A 8 47.12 2.10 -42.52
CA ILE A 8 47.01 3.18 -41.52
C ILE A 8 45.55 3.33 -41.06
N GLY A 9 44.60 3.26 -41.97
CA GLY A 9 43.16 3.31 -41.63
C GLY A 9 42.71 2.17 -40.71
N VAL A 10 43.17 0.94 -40.95
CA VAL A 10 42.86 -0.22 -40.09
C VAL A 10 43.51 -0.08 -38.71
N ILE A 11 44.74 0.45 -38.63
CA ILE A 11 45.39 0.68 -37.33
C ILE A 11 44.63 1.75 -36.52
N ILE A 12 44.22 2.85 -37.16
CA ILE A 12 43.46 3.92 -36.48
C ILE A 12 42.11 3.39 -36.00
N LEU A 13 41.41 2.60 -36.81
CA LEU A 13 40.12 1.97 -36.42
C LEU A 13 40.31 1.02 -35.23
N GLY A 14 41.39 0.22 -35.24
CA GLY A 14 41.73 -0.66 -34.11
C GLY A 14 42.02 0.08 -32.81
N VAL A 15 42.75 1.21 -32.88
CA VAL A 15 43.04 2.06 -31.72
C VAL A 15 41.75 2.72 -31.17
N ILE A 16 40.88 3.20 -32.05
CA ILE A 16 39.59 3.78 -31.63
C ILE A 16 38.74 2.71 -30.94
N LEU A 17 38.66 1.50 -31.47
CA LEU A 17 37.91 0.40 -30.88
C LEU A 17 38.48 -0.01 -29.51
N LEU A 18 39.78 -0.04 -29.35
CA LEU A 18 40.44 -0.27 -28.06
C LEU A 18 40.12 0.83 -27.04
N ILE A 19 40.09 2.10 -27.46
CA ILE A 19 39.72 3.22 -26.58
C ILE A 19 38.26 3.09 -26.13
N PHE A 20 37.35 2.67 -27.02
CA PHE A 20 35.95 2.42 -26.63
C PHE A 20 35.81 1.23 -25.67
N ILE A 21 36.53 0.13 -25.91
CA ILE A 21 36.49 -1.05 -25.04
C ILE A 21 37.10 -0.74 -23.67
N PHE A 22 38.31 -0.16 -23.64
CA PHE A 22 38.96 0.18 -22.38
C PHE A 22 38.30 1.37 -21.68
N GLY A 23 37.86 2.38 -22.43
CA GLY A 23 37.10 3.52 -21.90
C GLY A 23 35.76 3.09 -21.30
N GLY A 24 35.02 2.19 -21.97
CA GLY A 24 33.79 1.61 -21.46
C GLY A 24 34.03 0.75 -20.22
N TYR A 25 35.09 -0.04 -20.20
CA TYR A 25 35.50 -0.84 -19.03
C TYR A 25 35.92 0.04 -17.85
N PHE A 26 36.72 1.10 -18.12
CA PHE A 26 37.09 2.08 -17.11
C PHE A 26 35.91 2.88 -16.58
N LEU A 27 35.02 3.33 -17.47
CA LEU A 27 33.75 4.01 -17.03
C LEU A 27 32.86 3.10 -16.22
N LYS A 28 32.70 1.84 -16.65
CA LYS A 28 31.94 0.85 -15.88
C LYS A 28 32.56 0.57 -14.51
N ASN A 29 33.89 0.40 -14.48
CA ASN A 29 34.60 0.18 -13.23
C ASN A 29 34.64 1.42 -12.33
N TYR A 30 34.69 2.62 -12.92
CA TYR A 30 34.59 3.89 -12.20
C TYR A 30 33.17 4.15 -11.69
N MET A 31 32.13 3.82 -12.48
CA MET A 31 30.73 3.92 -12.03
C MET A 31 30.36 2.84 -11.00
N VAL A 32 30.93 1.64 -11.11
CA VAL A 32 30.61 0.54 -10.18
C VAL A 32 31.49 0.56 -8.92
N ASN A 33 32.76 0.96 -9.05
CA ASN A 33 33.73 0.96 -7.93
C ASN A 33 34.10 2.36 -7.45
N GLY A 34 33.75 3.40 -8.20
CA GLY A 34 34.13 4.80 -7.92
C GLY A 34 33.05 5.61 -7.22
N MET A 35 31.95 5.00 -6.75
CA MET A 35 31.23 5.56 -5.63
C MET A 35 32.13 5.35 -4.42
N ASP A 36 32.83 6.39 -4.05
CA ASP A 36 33.65 6.48 -2.84
C ASP A 36 32.84 5.83 -1.71
N ASP A 37 33.49 4.99 -0.89
CA ASP A 37 32.84 4.40 0.30
C ASP A 37 32.15 5.46 1.16
N LYS A 38 32.66 6.70 1.13
CA LYS A 38 32.03 7.88 1.73
C LYS A 38 30.67 8.24 1.11
N THR A 39 30.45 8.03 -0.20
CA THR A 39 29.17 8.33 -0.85
C THR A 39 28.16 7.22 -0.54
N LYS A 40 28.61 5.96 -0.51
CA LYS A 40 27.78 4.83 -0.03
C LYS A 40 27.44 4.97 1.45
N ASP A 41 28.42 5.36 2.26
CA ASP A 41 28.25 5.54 3.70
C ASP A 41 27.30 6.72 4.00
N ASN A 42 27.43 7.84 3.26
CA ASN A 42 26.54 8.97 3.37
C ASN A 42 25.11 8.66 2.90
N THR A 43 24.95 7.86 1.81
CA THR A 43 23.62 7.45 1.33
C THR A 43 22.96 6.51 2.33
N ASN A 44 23.70 5.53 2.85
CA ASN A 44 23.20 4.62 3.89
C ASN A 44 22.90 5.39 5.19
N LYS A 45 23.75 6.34 5.58
CA LYS A 45 23.53 7.18 6.76
C LYS A 45 22.33 8.09 6.59
N PHE A 46 22.08 8.62 5.37
CA PHE A 46 20.90 9.43 5.08
C PHE A 46 19.62 8.59 5.19
N ILE A 47 19.60 7.37 4.61
CA ILE A 47 18.46 6.44 4.71
C ILE A 47 18.21 6.05 6.17
N GLU A 48 19.27 5.79 6.95
CA GLU A 48 19.14 5.51 8.38
C GLU A 48 18.64 6.72 9.18
N ASP A 49 18.95 7.95 8.76
CA ASP A 49 18.56 9.18 9.46
C ASP A 49 17.09 9.57 9.26
N ILE A 50 16.38 9.01 8.30
CA ILE A 50 14.94 9.30 8.11
C ILE A 50 14.04 8.49 9.06
N ARG A 51 14.48 7.36 9.60
CA ARG A 51 13.71 6.62 10.60
C ARG A 51 13.76 7.33 11.97
N ILE A 52 12.61 7.34 12.65
CA ILE A 52 12.53 7.81 14.05
C ILE A 52 13.21 6.80 14.99
N ASN A 53 12.87 5.51 14.81
CA ASN A 53 13.44 4.40 15.57
C ASN A 53 14.07 3.37 14.61
N LYS A 54 15.39 3.17 14.71
CA LYS A 54 16.16 2.30 13.81
C LYS A 54 15.86 0.80 14.00
N GLU A 55 15.36 0.41 15.16
CA GLU A 55 15.05 -0.98 15.51
C GLU A 55 13.68 -1.43 15.02
N LYS A 56 12.83 -0.50 14.56
CA LYS A 56 11.49 -0.76 14.09
C LYS A 56 11.41 -0.64 12.56
N ASP A 57 10.45 -1.34 11.97
CA ASP A 57 10.12 -1.22 10.56
C ASP A 57 9.64 0.20 10.20
N TYR A 58 9.53 0.53 8.89
CA TYR A 58 9.00 1.81 8.45
C TYR A 58 7.55 2.04 8.89
N ILE A 59 6.79 0.95 9.02
CA ILE A 59 5.43 0.95 9.52
C ILE A 59 5.31 -0.19 10.53
N TYR A 60 4.96 0.12 11.75
CA TYR A 60 4.75 -0.87 12.80
C TYR A 60 3.48 -0.56 13.61
N PHE A 61 3.06 -1.51 14.42
CA PHE A 61 1.87 -1.42 15.26
C PHE A 61 2.27 -1.41 16.73
N ASP A 62 1.54 -0.62 17.52
CA ASP A 62 1.79 -0.45 18.94
C ASP A 62 0.47 -0.45 19.72
N ASN A 63 0.56 -0.57 21.05
CA ASN A 63 -0.58 -0.49 21.97
C ASN A 63 -1.74 -1.44 21.62
N ALA A 64 -1.41 -2.66 21.16
CA ALA A 64 -2.44 -3.64 20.80
C ALA A 64 -3.29 -4.01 22.02
N LYS A 65 -4.61 -3.87 21.89
CA LYS A 65 -5.62 -4.26 22.85
C LYS A 65 -6.67 -5.09 22.16
N GLU A 66 -6.91 -6.30 22.67
CA GLU A 66 -7.99 -7.14 22.18
C GLU A 66 -9.36 -6.54 22.56
N LEU A 67 -10.25 -6.45 21.59
CA LEU A 67 -11.62 -5.96 21.76
C LEU A 67 -12.61 -7.14 21.89
N ILE A 68 -12.51 -8.06 20.93
CA ILE A 68 -13.31 -9.29 20.83
C ILE A 68 -12.49 -10.29 20.01
N ASP A 69 -12.80 -11.56 20.06
CA ASP A 69 -12.07 -12.65 19.41
C ASP A 69 -11.31 -12.26 18.14
N ASP A 70 -9.98 -12.26 18.19
CA ASP A 70 -9.06 -11.92 17.11
C ASP A 70 -9.17 -10.48 16.55
N ILE A 71 -10.07 -9.63 17.09
CA ILE A 71 -10.17 -8.21 16.73
C ILE A 71 -9.38 -7.37 17.73
N TYR A 72 -8.32 -6.73 17.23
CA TYR A 72 -7.43 -5.90 18.02
C TYR A 72 -7.58 -4.42 17.66
N GLU A 73 -7.58 -3.60 18.69
CA GLU A 73 -7.36 -2.18 18.57
C GLU A 73 -5.87 -1.91 18.73
N GLN A 74 -5.25 -1.25 17.77
CA GLN A 74 -3.83 -0.93 17.81
C GLN A 74 -3.54 0.35 17.05
N ASP A 75 -2.51 1.05 17.48
CA ASP A 75 -2.00 2.22 16.78
C ASP A 75 -1.13 1.77 15.60
N VAL A 76 -1.31 2.41 14.45
CA VAL A 76 -0.38 2.30 13.33
C VAL A 76 0.61 3.46 13.40
N ILE A 77 1.89 3.16 13.40
CA ILE A 77 2.96 4.15 13.52
C ILE A 77 3.79 4.16 12.23
N ILE A 78 3.83 5.30 11.60
CA ILE A 78 4.74 5.61 10.50
C ILE A 78 6.07 6.05 11.11
N ASN A 79 7.07 5.20 11.02
CA ASN A 79 8.39 5.37 11.64
C ASN A 79 9.34 6.20 10.77
N VAL A 80 8.85 7.32 10.28
CA VAL A 80 9.60 8.24 9.41
C VAL A 80 9.48 9.65 9.94
N LYS A 81 10.60 10.38 9.97
CA LYS A 81 10.64 11.79 10.40
C LYS A 81 9.73 12.64 9.53
N GLY A 82 8.93 13.50 10.16
CA GLY A 82 7.95 14.34 9.48
C GLY A 82 6.53 13.74 9.44
N PHE A 83 6.34 12.50 9.90
CA PHE A 83 5.03 11.87 10.01
C PHE A 83 4.39 11.95 11.40
N GLU A 84 4.98 12.72 12.32
CA GLU A 84 4.49 12.83 13.68
C GLU A 84 3.05 13.36 13.75
N SER A 85 2.70 14.32 12.88
CA SER A 85 1.33 14.85 12.77
C SER A 85 0.36 13.83 12.17
N VAL A 86 0.81 13.02 11.21
CA VAL A 86 0.02 11.94 10.61
C VAL A 86 -0.25 10.87 11.66
N ASN A 87 0.77 10.45 12.41
CA ASN A 87 0.62 9.49 13.51
C ASN A 87 -0.36 9.99 14.58
N SER A 88 -0.26 11.27 14.97
CA SER A 88 -1.21 11.87 15.91
C SER A 88 -2.65 11.85 15.35
N SER A 89 -2.84 12.22 14.08
CA SER A 89 -4.16 12.17 13.44
C SER A 89 -4.72 10.75 13.39
N LEU A 90 -3.90 9.75 13.06
CA LEU A 90 -4.31 8.34 13.04
C LEU A 90 -4.72 7.84 14.42
N HIS A 91 -4.01 8.25 15.47
CA HIS A 91 -4.36 7.97 16.86
C HIS A 91 -5.69 8.64 17.24
N ASP A 92 -5.85 9.93 16.96
CA ASP A 92 -7.06 10.68 17.28
C ASP A 92 -8.30 10.08 16.55
N GLU A 93 -8.15 9.69 15.30
CA GLU A 93 -9.18 8.98 14.54
C GLU A 93 -9.52 7.63 15.20
N LEU A 94 -8.54 6.88 15.71
CA LEU A 94 -8.75 5.61 16.42
C LEU A 94 -9.51 5.86 17.74
N VAL A 95 -9.12 6.87 18.49
CA VAL A 95 -9.81 7.28 19.72
C VAL A 95 -11.26 7.68 19.44
N ALA A 96 -11.51 8.38 18.33
CA ALA A 96 -12.86 8.74 17.91
C ALA A 96 -13.73 7.52 17.61
N LEU A 97 -13.16 6.44 17.03
CA LEU A 97 -13.91 5.19 16.81
C LEU A 97 -14.38 4.54 18.10
N ARG A 98 -13.63 4.69 19.20
CA ARG A 98 -14.01 4.18 20.53
C ARG A 98 -15.28 4.84 21.06
N ASN A 99 -15.49 6.11 20.73
CA ASN A 99 -16.66 6.87 21.21
C ASN A 99 -17.97 6.41 20.55
N ASP A 100 -17.88 5.69 19.42
CA ASP A 100 -19.04 5.08 18.74
C ASP A 100 -19.43 3.70 19.32
N THR A 101 -18.73 3.24 20.35
CA THR A 101 -18.99 1.94 20.98
C THR A 101 -20.26 1.99 21.84
N VAL A 102 -21.18 1.06 21.60
CA VAL A 102 -22.41 0.89 22.37
C VAL A 102 -22.37 -0.45 23.08
N THR A 103 -22.58 -0.45 24.38
CA THR A 103 -22.69 -1.69 25.18
C THR A 103 -24.10 -2.23 25.17
N VAL A 104 -24.28 -3.51 25.49
CA VAL A 104 -25.59 -4.16 25.55
C VAL A 104 -26.52 -3.49 26.58
N ASN A 105 -25.95 -2.95 27.67
CA ASN A 105 -26.72 -2.25 28.70
C ASN A 105 -27.28 -0.91 28.23
N ASP A 106 -26.66 -0.28 27.22
CA ASP A 106 -27.12 0.97 26.64
C ASP A 106 -28.07 0.75 25.44
N ALA A 107 -27.99 -0.44 24.85
CA ALA A 107 -28.93 -0.86 23.83
C ALA A 107 -30.17 -1.43 24.51
N SER A 108 -31.39 -0.96 24.17
CA SER A 108 -32.63 -1.64 24.51
C SER A 108 -32.61 -3.02 23.85
N ALA A 109 -31.90 -3.96 24.42
CA ALA A 109 -31.66 -5.28 23.88
C ALA A 109 -32.98 -6.03 23.88
N SER A 110 -33.49 -6.36 22.71
CA SER A 110 -34.50 -7.41 22.56
C SER A 110 -33.91 -8.72 23.08
N ASN A 111 -34.62 -9.37 23.96
CA ASN A 111 -34.23 -10.34 24.96
C ASN A 111 -33.54 -11.65 24.51
N ASP A 112 -33.12 -11.82 23.27
CA ASP A 112 -32.66 -13.13 22.76
C ASP A 112 -31.29 -13.16 22.09
N THR A 113 -30.54 -12.05 22.09
CA THR A 113 -29.23 -12.00 21.39
C THR A 113 -28.11 -11.90 22.40
N VAL A 114 -27.30 -12.96 22.53
CA VAL A 114 -26.08 -12.94 23.34
C VAL A 114 -25.00 -12.28 22.51
N CYS A 115 -24.50 -11.13 22.95
CA CYS A 115 -23.37 -10.44 22.34
C CYS A 115 -22.13 -10.71 23.18
N GLU A 116 -21.02 -11.09 22.54
CA GLU A 116 -19.76 -11.30 23.22
C GLU A 116 -19.25 -9.99 23.83
N ASN A 117 -18.66 -10.11 25.02
CA ASN A 117 -18.08 -9.00 25.78
C ASN A 117 -19.00 -7.79 25.99
N ASP A 118 -20.32 -8.00 26.03
CA ASP A 118 -21.31 -6.95 26.22
C ASP A 118 -21.27 -5.81 25.16
N LEU A 119 -20.63 -6.05 24.02
CA LEU A 119 -20.53 -5.07 22.95
C LEU A 119 -21.63 -5.27 21.91
N ALA A 120 -22.60 -4.34 21.87
CA ALA A 120 -23.68 -4.35 20.91
C ALA A 120 -23.27 -3.78 19.54
N LYS A 121 -22.43 -2.76 19.55
CA LYS A 121 -21.92 -2.10 18.35
C LYS A 121 -20.60 -1.41 18.65
N PHE A 122 -19.64 -1.55 17.75
CA PHE A 122 -18.39 -0.80 17.77
C PHE A 122 -17.78 -0.65 16.37
N SER A 123 -16.84 0.24 16.21
CA SER A 123 -16.04 0.35 15.00
C SER A 123 -14.58 -0.01 15.32
N TYR A 124 -13.90 -0.68 14.40
CA TYR A 124 -12.51 -1.08 14.55
C TYR A 124 -11.75 -0.93 13.24
N ARG A 125 -10.43 -1.03 13.33
CA ARG A 125 -9.53 -1.00 12.17
C ARG A 125 -8.81 -2.32 12.03
N ASP A 126 -8.70 -2.77 10.79
CA ASP A 126 -7.77 -3.80 10.35
C ASP A 126 -6.71 -3.16 9.47
N TYR A 127 -5.50 -3.68 9.50
CA TYR A 127 -4.35 -3.11 8.83
C TYR A 127 -3.64 -4.15 7.97
N GLN A 128 -3.19 -3.70 6.81
CA GLN A 128 -2.35 -4.49 5.92
C GLN A 128 -1.12 -3.66 5.56
N ASN A 129 0.04 -3.99 6.14
CA ASN A 129 1.30 -3.34 5.81
C ASN A 129 2.13 -4.19 4.86
N THR A 130 2.86 -3.53 3.99
CA THR A 130 3.79 -4.17 3.05
C THR A 130 5.02 -3.29 2.85
N GLU A 131 6.16 -3.93 2.61
CA GLU A 131 7.38 -3.26 2.17
C GLU A 131 7.94 -3.98 0.95
N PHE A 132 8.23 -3.23 -0.11
CA PHE A 132 8.90 -3.74 -1.29
C PHE A 132 9.73 -2.64 -1.98
N GLY A 133 10.98 -2.98 -2.32
CA GLY A 133 11.88 -2.04 -2.98
C GLY A 133 12.00 -0.73 -2.19
N ASP A 134 11.65 0.36 -2.84
CA ASP A 134 11.72 1.70 -2.27
C ASP A 134 10.44 2.14 -1.54
N TYR A 135 9.45 1.28 -1.44
CA TYR A 135 8.14 1.60 -0.87
C TYR A 135 7.87 0.87 0.44
N ALA A 136 7.18 1.56 1.34
CA ALA A 136 6.48 0.99 2.48
C ALA A 136 5.03 1.49 2.42
N SER A 137 4.08 0.58 2.56
CA SER A 137 2.65 0.87 2.42
C SER A 137 1.87 0.31 3.60
N VAL A 138 0.86 1.04 4.06
CA VAL A 138 -0.18 0.51 4.94
C VAL A 138 -1.55 0.83 4.36
N VAL A 139 -2.42 -0.18 4.32
CA VAL A 139 -3.85 -0.04 4.05
C VAL A 139 -4.58 -0.14 5.37
N ILE A 140 -5.39 0.85 5.68
CA ILE A 140 -6.21 0.96 6.87
C ILE A 140 -7.64 0.69 6.45
N LYS A 141 -8.22 -0.39 6.97
CA LYS A 141 -9.58 -0.83 6.71
C LYS A 141 -10.42 -0.58 7.94
N THR A 142 -11.42 0.27 7.86
CA THR A 142 -12.34 0.51 8.99
C THR A 142 -13.61 -0.28 8.81
N TYR A 143 -14.01 -0.96 9.85
CA TYR A 143 -15.23 -1.76 9.90
C TYR A 143 -16.18 -1.23 10.96
N SER A 144 -17.47 -1.51 10.79
CA SER A 144 -18.48 -1.41 11.84
C SER A 144 -18.98 -2.81 12.17
N TYR A 145 -18.77 -3.21 13.39
CA TYR A 145 -19.38 -4.42 13.95
C TYR A 145 -20.72 -4.08 14.57
N THR A 146 -21.71 -4.95 14.40
CA THR A 146 -23.00 -4.90 15.10
C THR A 146 -23.39 -6.32 15.46
N CYS A 147 -23.69 -6.59 16.72
CA CYS A 147 -24.13 -7.88 17.21
C CYS A 147 -25.53 -8.27 16.67
N PRO A 148 -25.78 -9.55 16.32
CA PRO A 148 -24.78 -10.59 16.09
C PRO A 148 -24.11 -10.49 14.71
N ASP A 149 -22.80 -10.63 14.68
CA ASP A 149 -21.96 -10.96 13.54
C ASP A 149 -22.13 -10.16 12.24
N LYS A 150 -22.38 -8.86 12.31
CA LYS A 150 -22.41 -7.99 11.13
C LYS A 150 -21.17 -7.11 11.08
N ASN A 151 -20.15 -7.58 10.35
CA ASN A 151 -18.98 -6.80 9.99
C ASN A 151 -19.22 -6.10 8.66
N LEU A 152 -19.35 -4.77 8.68
CA LEU A 152 -19.54 -3.97 7.49
C LEU A 152 -18.33 -3.07 7.25
N PRO A 153 -17.65 -3.17 6.11
CA PRO A 153 -16.60 -2.24 5.75
C PRO A 153 -17.19 -0.83 5.62
N LYS A 154 -16.50 0.14 6.23
CA LYS A 154 -16.88 1.56 6.19
C LYS A 154 -15.98 2.34 5.25
N THR A 155 -14.68 2.27 5.49
CA THR A 155 -13.71 3.07 4.75
C THR A 155 -12.42 2.29 4.48
N LEU A 156 -11.74 2.68 3.42
CA LEU A 156 -10.39 2.28 3.07
C LEU A 156 -9.52 3.52 2.93
N LYS A 157 -8.32 3.46 3.49
CA LYS A 157 -7.31 4.51 3.36
C LYS A 157 -5.95 3.86 3.19
N SER A 158 -5.10 4.38 2.33
CA SER A 158 -3.71 3.97 2.22
C SER A 158 -2.76 5.10 2.56
N ILE A 159 -1.62 4.74 3.09
CA ILE A 159 -0.47 5.62 3.25
C ILE A 159 0.72 4.90 2.63
N ASN A 160 1.34 5.54 1.67
CA ASN A 160 2.49 5.02 0.93
C ASN A 160 3.69 5.93 1.16
N ILE A 161 4.84 5.34 1.41
CA ILE A 161 6.06 6.07 1.75
C ILE A 161 7.17 5.62 0.81
N ASN A 162 7.89 6.59 0.27
CA ASN A 162 9.16 6.32 -0.39
C ASN A 162 10.27 6.25 0.67
N LYS A 163 10.84 5.07 0.87
CA LYS A 163 11.86 4.79 1.89
C LYS A 163 13.18 5.53 1.65
N LYS A 164 13.46 5.97 0.42
CA LYS A 164 14.67 6.73 0.09
C LYS A 164 14.53 8.21 0.44
N THR A 165 13.35 8.77 0.22
CA THR A 165 13.10 10.20 0.42
C THR A 165 12.44 10.52 1.75
N GLY A 166 11.82 9.52 2.41
CA GLY A 166 11.02 9.70 3.61
C GLY A 166 9.77 10.52 3.38
N LYS A 167 9.27 10.56 2.14
CA LYS A 167 8.06 11.33 1.79
C LYS A 167 6.89 10.39 1.53
N GLU A 168 5.71 10.89 1.80
CA GLU A 168 4.48 10.27 1.33
C GLU A 168 4.46 10.26 -0.21
N VAL A 169 3.91 9.19 -0.76
CA VAL A 169 3.69 8.98 -2.20
C VAL A 169 2.19 8.99 -2.42
N THR A 170 1.70 9.91 -3.24
CA THR A 170 0.27 9.99 -3.56
C THR A 170 -0.18 8.84 -4.44
N ASN A 171 -1.49 8.64 -4.54
CA ASN A 171 -2.05 7.63 -5.44
C ASN A 171 -1.69 7.90 -6.90
N GLU A 172 -1.69 9.17 -7.31
CA GLU A 172 -1.29 9.61 -8.65
C GLU A 172 0.18 9.27 -8.94
N GLU A 173 1.08 9.57 -7.98
CA GLU A 173 2.51 9.25 -8.11
C GLU A 173 2.74 7.73 -8.18
N LEU A 174 1.95 6.93 -7.45
CA LEU A 174 1.99 5.47 -7.58
C LEU A 174 1.54 5.02 -8.98
N LEU A 175 0.41 5.52 -9.47
CA LEU A 175 -0.09 5.18 -10.80
C LEU A 175 0.95 5.52 -11.89
N GLU A 176 1.55 6.70 -11.81
CA GLU A 176 2.62 7.10 -12.71
C GLU A 176 3.84 6.17 -12.63
N SER A 177 4.29 5.83 -11.40
CA SER A 177 5.46 4.98 -11.20
C SER A 177 5.28 3.55 -11.72
N PHE A 178 4.05 3.04 -11.71
CA PHE A 178 3.69 1.74 -12.26
C PHE A 178 3.21 1.80 -13.72
N ASN A 179 3.11 3.01 -14.31
CA ASN A 179 2.58 3.26 -15.65
C ASN A 179 1.17 2.64 -15.85
N ILE A 180 0.30 2.80 -14.85
CA ILE A 180 -1.06 2.27 -14.82
C ILE A 180 -2.04 3.44 -14.87
N SER A 181 -3.01 3.38 -15.78
CA SER A 181 -4.10 4.36 -15.85
C SER A 181 -5.27 3.98 -14.93
N GLU A 182 -6.07 4.96 -14.57
CA GLU A 182 -7.31 4.72 -13.80
C GLU A 182 -8.29 3.82 -14.56
N ASP A 183 -8.39 3.96 -15.87
CA ASP A 183 -9.21 3.09 -16.70
C ASP A 183 -8.77 1.63 -16.61
N THR A 184 -7.46 1.38 -16.59
CA THR A 184 -6.91 0.02 -16.38
C THR A 184 -7.34 -0.57 -15.04
N ILE A 185 -7.36 0.24 -13.99
CA ILE A 185 -7.85 -0.17 -12.67
C ILE A 185 -9.32 -0.56 -12.74
N ILE A 186 -10.15 0.32 -13.28
CA ILE A 186 -11.60 0.09 -13.38
C ILE A 186 -11.91 -1.19 -14.17
N GLU A 187 -11.26 -1.39 -15.32
CA GLU A 187 -11.46 -2.62 -16.13
C GLU A 187 -10.99 -3.88 -15.38
N SER A 188 -9.88 -3.78 -14.63
CA SER A 188 -9.38 -4.90 -13.83
C SER A 188 -10.33 -5.26 -12.68
N ILE A 189 -10.91 -4.27 -12.02
CA ILE A 189 -11.93 -4.48 -10.98
C ILE A 189 -13.18 -5.10 -11.58
N LYS A 190 -13.69 -4.58 -12.70
CA LYS A 190 -14.85 -5.17 -13.39
C LYS A 190 -14.63 -6.64 -13.74
N LYS A 191 -13.46 -6.96 -14.28
CA LYS A 191 -13.09 -8.34 -14.58
C LYS A 191 -13.11 -9.19 -13.32
N ARG A 192 -12.46 -8.74 -12.25
CA ARG A 192 -12.45 -9.45 -10.95
C ARG A 192 -13.86 -9.73 -10.42
N LEU A 193 -14.75 -8.74 -10.46
CA LEU A 193 -16.12 -8.86 -9.98
C LEU A 193 -16.94 -9.84 -10.85
N ASN A 194 -16.78 -9.79 -12.16
CA ASN A 194 -17.44 -10.74 -13.07
C ASN A 194 -16.95 -12.18 -12.84
N ASP A 195 -15.64 -12.36 -12.67
CA ASP A 195 -15.06 -13.69 -12.41
C ASP A 195 -15.57 -14.26 -11.07
N THR A 196 -15.73 -13.41 -10.05
CA THR A 196 -16.26 -13.82 -8.75
C THR A 196 -17.74 -14.20 -8.81
N GLN A 197 -18.55 -13.50 -9.59
CA GLN A 197 -19.97 -13.86 -9.77
C GLN A 197 -20.17 -15.25 -10.38
N VAL A 198 -19.29 -15.65 -11.29
CA VAL A 198 -19.36 -16.96 -11.96
C VAL A 198 -18.97 -18.10 -11.00
N LEU A 199 -18.13 -17.82 -10.01
CA LEU A 199 -17.63 -18.82 -9.07
C LEU A 199 -18.53 -19.09 -7.89
N ASP A 200 -19.49 -18.20 -7.60
CA ASP A 200 -20.28 -18.19 -6.36
C ASP A 200 -21.78 -18.01 -6.63
N GLU A 201 -22.36 -18.95 -7.42
CA GLU A 201 -23.77 -18.90 -7.86
C GLU A 201 -24.77 -18.90 -6.68
N ASP A 202 -24.37 -19.37 -5.49
CA ASP A 202 -25.30 -19.58 -4.37
C ASP A 202 -25.38 -18.44 -3.35
N VAL A 203 -24.46 -17.44 -3.35
CA VAL A 203 -24.29 -16.61 -2.15
C VAL A 203 -24.61 -15.15 -2.33
N GLN A 204 -24.16 -14.48 -3.36
CA GLN A 204 -24.35 -13.02 -3.45
C GLN A 204 -24.44 -12.55 -4.91
N VAL A 205 -25.44 -11.73 -5.18
CA VAL A 205 -25.43 -10.93 -6.42
C VAL A 205 -24.59 -9.69 -6.15
N ILE A 206 -23.44 -9.61 -6.80
CA ILE A 206 -22.58 -8.44 -6.75
C ILE A 206 -23.18 -7.34 -7.62
N ASP A 207 -23.36 -6.16 -7.05
CA ASP A 207 -23.77 -4.97 -7.80
C ASP A 207 -22.50 -4.30 -8.38
N ILE A 208 -22.13 -4.73 -9.60
CA ILE A 208 -20.93 -4.24 -10.27
C ILE A 208 -21.02 -2.74 -10.55
N ASP A 209 -22.18 -2.29 -11.04
CA ASP A 209 -22.35 -0.87 -11.42
C ASP A 209 -22.27 0.03 -10.18
N SER A 210 -22.96 -0.30 -9.09
CA SER A 210 -22.85 0.44 -7.82
C SER A 210 -21.44 0.38 -7.24
N THR A 211 -20.74 -0.75 -7.37
CA THR A 211 -19.35 -0.85 -6.91
C THR A 211 -18.45 0.08 -7.72
N ILE A 212 -18.55 0.07 -9.03
CA ILE A 212 -17.74 0.93 -9.90
C ILE A 212 -18.10 2.41 -9.72
N GLU A 213 -19.39 2.74 -9.60
CA GLU A 213 -19.82 4.11 -9.32
C GLU A 213 -19.28 4.63 -7.98
N SER A 214 -19.32 3.81 -6.95
CA SER A 214 -18.75 4.11 -5.63
C SER A 214 -17.24 4.39 -5.70
N ILE A 215 -16.49 3.59 -6.48
CA ILE A 215 -15.05 3.78 -6.69
C ILE A 215 -14.77 5.08 -7.46
N LYS A 216 -15.59 5.43 -8.46
CA LYS A 216 -15.41 6.65 -9.27
C LYS A 216 -15.79 7.92 -8.52
N ASN A 217 -16.86 7.88 -7.74
CA ASN A 217 -17.45 9.03 -7.05
C ASN A 217 -16.93 9.18 -5.61
N GLY A 218 -16.36 8.12 -5.05
CA GLY A 218 -15.74 8.15 -3.73
C GLY A 218 -14.45 8.97 -3.73
N ALA A 219 -14.09 9.53 -2.57
CA ALA A 219 -12.73 9.99 -2.38
C ALA A 219 -11.79 8.81 -2.66
N TYR A 220 -10.80 9.02 -3.50
CA TYR A 220 -9.85 7.99 -3.93
C TYR A 220 -9.27 7.18 -2.75
N ASP A 221 -9.08 7.88 -1.62
CA ASP A 221 -8.54 7.34 -0.39
C ASP A 221 -9.55 6.58 0.49
N VAL A 222 -10.84 6.69 0.19
CA VAL A 222 -11.91 6.12 1.03
C VAL A 222 -12.36 4.76 0.54
N GLU A 223 -12.49 4.60 -0.79
CA GLU A 223 -13.04 3.37 -1.38
C GLU A 223 -12.05 2.59 -2.25
N LYS A 224 -10.95 3.22 -2.62
CA LYS A 224 -9.89 2.63 -3.44
C LYS A 224 -8.52 2.96 -2.83
N ALA A 225 -8.02 2.09 -1.98
CA ALA A 225 -6.70 2.27 -1.38
C ALA A 225 -5.63 1.58 -2.23
N LEU A 226 -4.70 2.37 -2.77
CA LEU A 226 -3.57 1.88 -3.53
C LEU A 226 -2.38 1.62 -2.61
N SER A 227 -1.67 0.54 -2.85
CA SER A 227 -0.46 0.18 -2.11
C SER A 227 0.48 -0.64 -2.99
N VAL A 228 1.71 -0.82 -2.53
CA VAL A 228 2.66 -1.72 -3.20
C VAL A 228 2.62 -3.07 -2.49
N SER A 229 2.39 -4.15 -3.26
CA SER A 229 2.32 -5.49 -2.72
C SER A 229 3.71 -6.05 -2.40
N LYS A 230 3.76 -7.16 -1.66
CA LYS A 230 5.01 -7.90 -1.36
C LYS A 230 5.72 -8.42 -2.62
N ASN A 231 5.01 -8.49 -3.74
CA ASN A 231 5.55 -8.93 -5.03
C ASN A 231 6.01 -7.74 -5.91
N GLY A 232 5.94 -6.53 -5.40
CA GLY A 232 6.30 -5.32 -6.15
C GLY A 232 5.28 -4.90 -7.21
N LYS A 233 4.04 -5.33 -7.08
CA LYS A 233 2.93 -4.95 -7.96
C LYS A 233 2.10 -3.85 -7.30
N LEU A 234 1.37 -3.09 -8.11
CA LEU A 234 0.34 -2.20 -7.60
C LEU A 234 -0.82 -3.04 -7.08
N MET A 235 -1.16 -2.86 -5.82
CA MET A 235 -2.31 -3.49 -5.17
C MET A 235 -3.41 -2.46 -4.96
N ILE A 236 -4.61 -2.80 -5.38
CA ILE A 236 -5.80 -1.96 -5.26
C ILE A 236 -6.77 -2.67 -4.31
N ASN A 237 -7.09 -2.01 -3.19
CA ASN A 237 -8.15 -2.46 -2.29
C ASN A 237 -9.41 -1.65 -2.55
N PHE A 238 -10.57 -2.29 -2.52
CA PHE A 238 -11.85 -1.65 -2.77
C PHE A 238 -13.00 -2.34 -2.01
N ILE A 239 -14.10 -1.63 -1.84
CA ILE A 239 -15.30 -2.16 -1.19
C ILE A 239 -16.27 -2.63 -2.28
N VAL A 240 -16.59 -3.92 -2.24
CA VAL A 240 -17.57 -4.53 -3.13
C VAL A 240 -18.97 -4.30 -2.57
N LYS A 241 -19.87 -3.77 -3.40
CA LYS A 241 -21.28 -3.65 -3.08
C LYS A 241 -22.02 -4.93 -3.51
N SER A 242 -22.85 -5.48 -2.63
CA SER A 242 -23.68 -6.64 -2.96
C SER A 242 -25.08 -6.53 -2.34
N ASN A 243 -25.97 -7.43 -2.75
CA ASN A 243 -27.34 -7.47 -2.26
C ASN A 243 -27.49 -7.98 -0.81
N LYS A 244 -26.46 -8.60 -0.25
CA LYS A 244 -26.47 -9.14 1.11
C LYS A 244 -25.59 -8.32 2.05
N ILE A 245 -24.31 -8.18 1.71
CA ILE A 245 -23.31 -7.55 2.57
C ILE A 245 -22.22 -6.95 1.70
N ASN A 246 -21.77 -5.75 2.05
CA ASN A 246 -20.57 -5.18 1.46
C ASN A 246 -19.33 -5.85 2.07
N TYR A 247 -18.29 -6.04 1.28
CA TYR A 247 -17.03 -6.63 1.74
C TYR A 247 -15.82 -6.00 1.04
N ASN A 248 -14.64 -6.15 1.65
CA ASN A 248 -13.39 -5.72 1.04
C ASN A 248 -12.85 -6.81 0.11
N ASP A 249 -12.41 -6.40 -1.08
CA ASP A 249 -11.64 -7.23 -2.00
C ASP A 249 -10.40 -6.46 -2.47
N TYR A 250 -9.49 -7.15 -3.15
CA TYR A 250 -8.30 -6.55 -3.72
C TYR A 250 -7.88 -7.21 -5.02
N ILE A 251 -7.15 -6.47 -5.84
CA ILE A 251 -6.47 -6.98 -7.03
C ILE A 251 -5.02 -6.50 -7.05
N GLU A 252 -4.15 -7.28 -7.69
CA GLU A 252 -2.78 -6.89 -8.02
C GLU A 252 -2.66 -6.68 -9.54
N ILE A 253 -2.07 -5.56 -9.96
CA ILE A 253 -1.81 -5.23 -11.36
C ILE A 253 -0.30 -5.13 -11.58
N ASN A 254 0.16 -5.66 -12.72
CA ASN A 254 1.58 -5.59 -13.14
C ASN A 254 1.85 -4.31 -13.91
#